data_f8a88e11b68cf6aba06981645210a72f
#
_entry.id   f8a88e11b68cf6aba06981645210a72f
#
_cell.length_a   1.000
_cell.length_b   1.000
_cell.length_c   1.000
_cell.angle_alpha   90.00
_cell.angle_beta   90.00
_cell.angle_gamma   90.00
#
_symmetry.space_group_name_H-M   'P 1'
#
loop_
_entity.id
_entity.type
_entity.pdbx_description
1 polymer ?
#
loop_
_entity_poly.entity_id
_entity_poly.type
_entity_poly.pdbx_seq_one_letter_code
_entity_poly.pdbx_strand_id
1 'polypeptide(L)'
;MSDEGRGEKSASGDNGDGRNDADGPGSERQYHVEVAPGEVASTVLLPGDTERVETIVSLWDESEEVASHREYRTATGTYDGAAISVTSTGIGSPSAAIAVEELAECGVDAFLRVGSCGAIQPEMSVGDLVISSGAVREEGTSDAYVREGYPAVADHEVVSALVAAAERLEYEYHVGITASTDSFFAGQGRAGFEGYLPERGTALLEELKAANVKNFEMEAAAITTLANAFGLRAGAVCTVYANRTTGEFRTEGESRAAETASLAAKLLACMDEVKH
;
A
#
# COMPACT_ATOMS: atom_id res chain seq x y z
N MET A 1 -13.69 -30.45 67.96
CA MET A 1 -12.75 -29.40 68.41
C MET A 1 -12.00 -28.95 67.21
N SER A 2 -12.27 -27.65 66.87
CA SER A 2 -11.52 -26.66 66.08
C SER A 2 -11.13 -27.04 64.62
N ASP A 3 -11.85 -26.73 63.68
CA ASP A 3 -12.15 -25.61 62.83
C ASP A 3 -10.99 -24.59 62.72
N GLU A 4 -10.41 -24.53 61.52
CA GLU A 4 -9.70 -23.34 61.01
C GLU A 4 -9.80 -23.27 59.47
N GLY A 5 -10.59 -22.30 59.04
CA GLY A 5 -10.81 -21.95 57.65
C GLY A 5 -9.57 -21.40 56.95
N ARG A 6 -9.39 -21.77 55.70
CA ARG A 6 -8.50 -21.09 54.75
C ARG A 6 -9.31 -20.26 53.79
N GLY A 7 -9.18 -18.95 53.91
CA GLY A 7 -9.71 -17.98 52.96
C GLY A 7 -8.99 -18.05 51.64
N GLU A 8 -9.74 -18.22 50.57
CA GLU A 8 -9.30 -17.98 49.17
C GLU A 8 -9.14 -16.49 48.95
N LYS A 9 -7.92 -16.09 48.65
CA LYS A 9 -7.65 -14.76 48.05
C LYS A 9 -7.78 -14.87 46.55
N SER A 10 -8.85 -14.32 46.01
CA SER A 10 -8.98 -14.03 44.60
C SER A 10 -7.97 -12.91 44.25
N ALA A 11 -6.94 -13.25 43.49
CA ALA A 11 -6.08 -12.27 42.82
C ALA A 11 -6.79 -11.86 41.54
N SER A 12 -7.45 -10.71 41.55
CA SER A 12 -7.82 -9.98 40.34
C SER A 12 -6.56 -9.39 39.78
N GLY A 13 -6.01 -10.01 38.70
CA GLY A 13 -4.96 -9.43 37.88
C GLY A 13 -5.58 -8.28 37.09
N ASP A 14 -5.31 -7.07 37.52
CA ASP A 14 -5.50 -5.86 36.76
C ASP A 14 -4.42 -5.86 35.68
N ASN A 15 -4.76 -6.26 34.45
CA ASN A 15 -3.99 -6.02 33.26
C ASN A 15 -4.23 -4.55 32.87
N GLY A 16 -3.53 -3.65 33.54
CA GLY A 16 -3.48 -2.26 33.16
C GLY A 16 -2.93 -2.13 31.74
N ASP A 17 -3.83 -1.99 30.77
CA ASP A 17 -3.55 -1.43 29.46
C ASP A 17 -3.03 0.00 29.71
N GLY A 18 -1.72 0.22 29.49
CA GLY A 18 -1.03 1.49 29.75
C GLY A 18 -1.38 2.58 28.76
N ARG A 19 -2.65 2.79 28.45
CA ARG A 19 -3.13 3.96 27.72
C ARG A 19 -3.15 5.15 28.66
N ASN A 20 -2.48 6.21 28.25
CA ASN A 20 -2.55 7.50 28.96
C ASN A 20 -3.92 8.13 28.69
N ASP A 21 -4.80 8.15 29.67
CA ASP A 21 -6.13 8.79 29.65
C ASP A 21 -6.10 10.34 29.59
N ALA A 22 -5.05 10.92 28.99
CA ALA A 22 -4.88 12.39 28.99
C ALA A 22 -5.60 13.11 27.85
N ASP A 23 -5.98 12.39 26.78
CA ASP A 23 -6.67 12.97 25.63
C ASP A 23 -8.09 12.41 25.54
N GLY A 24 -9.09 13.28 25.25
CA GLY A 24 -10.48 12.90 25.15
C GLY A 24 -10.75 11.88 24.02
N PRO A 25 -11.93 11.23 23.99
CA PRO A 25 -12.25 10.22 22.97
C PRO A 25 -12.15 10.83 21.57
N GLY A 26 -11.12 10.44 20.79
CA GLY A 26 -10.85 10.86 19.43
C GLY A 26 -9.50 11.55 19.19
N SER A 27 -8.60 11.65 20.19
CA SER A 27 -7.31 12.34 20.05
C SER A 27 -6.08 11.44 20.15
N GLU A 28 -6.22 10.13 20.25
CA GLU A 28 -5.06 9.25 20.35
C GLU A 28 -4.36 9.09 19.00
N ARG A 29 -3.08 9.48 18.95
CA ARG A 29 -2.20 9.16 17.83
C ARG A 29 -2.02 7.66 17.69
N GLN A 30 -2.03 7.19 16.46
CA GLN A 30 -1.76 5.80 16.15
C GLN A 30 -0.31 5.43 16.51
N TYR A 31 -0.08 4.20 16.94
CA TYR A 31 1.19 3.80 17.54
C TYR A 31 2.37 3.75 16.54
N HIS A 32 2.13 3.29 15.29
CA HIS A 32 3.19 3.12 14.33
C HIS A 32 3.32 4.33 13.39
N VAL A 33 2.22 4.81 12.82
CA VAL A 33 2.26 5.95 11.89
C VAL A 33 2.34 7.30 12.59
N GLU A 34 2.08 7.35 13.90
CA GLU A 34 2.06 8.57 14.73
C GLU A 34 1.17 9.69 14.17
N VAL A 35 0.04 9.31 13.58
CA VAL A 35 -0.99 10.20 13.01
C VAL A 35 -2.25 10.12 13.86
N ALA A 36 -2.96 11.23 14.00
CA ALA A 36 -4.26 11.31 14.67
C ALA A 36 -5.40 11.61 13.68
N PRO A 37 -6.67 11.30 14.03
CA PRO A 37 -7.83 11.67 13.23
C PRO A 37 -7.87 13.17 12.95
N GLY A 38 -8.09 13.54 11.66
CA GLY A 38 -8.12 14.92 11.20
C GLY A 38 -6.77 15.50 10.76
N GLU A 39 -5.67 14.78 10.92
CA GLU A 39 -4.33 15.20 10.45
C GLU A 39 -4.03 14.71 9.02
N VAL A 40 -4.83 13.81 8.48
CA VAL A 40 -4.69 13.29 7.12
C VAL A 40 -5.99 13.47 6.32
N ALA A 41 -5.85 13.56 5.01
CA ALA A 41 -6.97 13.59 4.08
C ALA A 41 -7.62 12.20 3.96
N SER A 42 -8.85 12.15 3.42
CA SER A 42 -9.56 10.87 3.15
C SER A 42 -8.88 10.02 2.08
N THR A 43 -8.07 10.61 1.22
CA THR A 43 -7.26 9.89 0.22
C THR A 43 -5.78 9.98 0.57
N VAL A 44 -5.13 8.81 0.71
CA VAL A 44 -3.70 8.72 1.07
C VAL A 44 -2.92 7.95 0.01
N LEU A 45 -1.79 8.53 -0.43
CA LEU A 45 -0.81 7.88 -1.29
C LEU A 45 0.15 7.04 -0.44
N LEU A 46 0.43 5.81 -0.87
CA LEU A 46 1.26 4.85 -0.14
C LEU A 46 2.52 4.46 -0.95
N PRO A 47 3.61 5.26 -0.92
CA PRO A 47 4.91 4.82 -1.41
C PRO A 47 5.59 3.86 -0.43
N GLY A 48 6.42 2.95 -0.92
CA GLY A 48 7.23 2.09 -0.04
C GLY A 48 8.43 2.82 0.57
N ASP A 49 9.01 3.75 -0.18
CA ASP A 49 10.22 4.49 0.18
C ASP A 49 9.89 5.81 0.89
N THR A 50 10.55 6.07 2.02
CA THR A 50 10.41 7.33 2.78
C THR A 50 10.90 8.55 2.00
N GLU A 51 11.91 8.39 1.13
CA GLU A 51 12.42 9.49 0.30
C GLU A 51 11.43 9.86 -0.81
N ARG A 52 10.60 8.93 -1.25
CA ARG A 52 9.55 9.19 -2.25
C ARG A 52 8.45 10.12 -1.72
N VAL A 53 8.26 10.23 -0.42
CA VAL A 53 7.34 11.23 0.18
C VAL A 53 7.72 12.63 -0.29
N GLU A 54 9.02 12.99 -0.25
CA GLU A 54 9.49 14.30 -0.69
C GLU A 54 9.29 14.51 -2.20
N THR A 55 9.53 13.49 -3.00
CA THR A 55 9.25 13.54 -4.45
C THR A 55 7.76 13.81 -4.71
N ILE A 56 6.86 13.13 -3.97
CA ILE A 56 5.41 13.29 -4.13
C ILE A 56 4.97 14.69 -3.71
N VAL A 57 5.35 15.16 -2.52
CA VAL A 57 4.90 16.48 -2.03
C VAL A 57 5.48 17.63 -2.83
N SER A 58 6.60 17.45 -3.53
CA SER A 58 7.15 18.46 -4.43
C SER A 58 6.26 18.78 -5.64
N LEU A 59 5.28 17.92 -5.93
CA LEU A 59 4.29 18.09 -6.99
C LEU A 59 3.04 18.85 -6.53
N TRP A 60 2.87 19.04 -5.22
CA TRP A 60 1.67 19.58 -4.61
C TRP A 60 1.70 21.11 -4.51
N ASP A 61 0.52 21.72 -4.35
CA ASP A 61 0.37 23.18 -4.19
C ASP A 61 0.98 23.64 -2.86
N GLU A 62 0.70 22.89 -1.80
CA GLU A 62 1.23 23.08 -0.44
C GLU A 62 1.26 21.74 0.29
N SER A 63 2.17 21.62 1.24
CA SER A 63 2.28 20.42 2.08
C SER A 63 2.94 20.75 3.41
N GLU A 64 2.61 19.94 4.43
CA GLU A 64 3.29 19.92 5.72
C GLU A 64 3.59 18.48 6.15
N GLU A 65 4.72 18.27 6.81
CA GLU A 65 5.04 16.98 7.42
C GLU A 65 4.26 16.83 8.72
N VAL A 66 3.48 15.75 8.83
CA VAL A 66 2.63 15.44 9.99
C VAL A 66 3.37 14.60 11.01
N ALA A 67 4.06 13.56 10.54
CA ALA A 67 4.77 12.59 11.38
C ALA A 67 5.93 11.92 10.62
N SER A 68 6.94 11.48 11.37
CA SER A 68 8.04 10.65 10.85
C SER A 68 8.51 9.70 11.94
N HIS A 69 8.11 8.43 11.83
CA HIS A 69 8.45 7.40 12.79
C HIS A 69 8.71 6.07 12.08
N ARG A 70 9.85 5.44 12.32
CA ARG A 70 10.29 4.21 11.65
C ARG A 70 10.30 4.37 10.12
N GLU A 71 9.68 3.44 9.39
CA GLU A 71 9.46 3.49 7.94
C GLU A 71 8.29 4.40 7.51
N TYR A 72 7.51 4.90 8.46
CA TYR A 72 6.34 5.74 8.20
C TYR A 72 6.71 7.22 8.27
N ARG A 73 6.64 7.89 7.14
CA ARG A 73 6.75 9.34 7.03
C ARG A 73 5.47 9.85 6.38
N THR A 74 4.76 10.72 7.07
CA THR A 74 3.45 11.23 6.65
C THR A 74 3.51 12.73 6.40
N ALA A 75 2.98 13.15 5.26
CA ALA A 75 2.71 14.55 4.95
C ALA A 75 1.28 14.71 4.44
N THR A 76 0.70 15.86 4.68
CA THR A 76 -0.64 16.26 4.19
C THR A 76 -0.54 17.57 3.43
N GLY A 77 -1.49 17.84 2.53
CA GLY A 77 -1.49 19.06 1.74
C GLY A 77 -2.61 19.12 0.71
N THR A 78 -2.36 19.84 -0.37
CA THR A 78 -3.31 19.97 -1.48
C THR A 78 -2.65 19.78 -2.83
N TYR A 79 -3.36 19.15 -3.75
CA TYR A 79 -2.98 19.01 -5.16
C TYR A 79 -4.13 19.49 -6.05
N ASP A 80 -3.90 20.53 -6.84
CA ASP A 80 -4.92 21.22 -7.65
C ASP A 80 -6.19 21.51 -6.82
N GLY A 81 -5.96 22.01 -5.57
CA GLY A 81 -6.99 22.36 -4.60
C GLY A 81 -7.70 21.20 -3.90
N ALA A 82 -7.42 19.96 -4.20
CA ALA A 82 -7.96 18.81 -3.48
C ALA A 82 -7.06 18.40 -2.31
N ALA A 83 -7.64 18.10 -1.14
CA ALA A 83 -6.92 17.60 0.01
C ALA A 83 -6.37 16.21 -0.28
N ILE A 84 -5.10 15.98 0.06
CA ILE A 84 -4.38 14.74 -0.18
C ILE A 84 -3.34 14.52 0.90
N SER A 85 -3.07 13.27 1.23
CA SER A 85 -1.96 12.90 2.12
C SER A 85 -1.07 11.83 1.50
N VAL A 86 0.12 11.68 2.02
CA VAL A 86 1.05 10.62 1.68
C VAL A 86 1.65 10.04 2.95
N THR A 87 1.74 8.71 3.01
CA THR A 87 2.43 7.99 4.10
C THR A 87 3.30 6.90 3.49
N SER A 88 4.59 6.91 3.75
CA SER A 88 5.45 5.78 3.35
C SER A 88 5.13 4.54 4.16
N THR A 89 5.27 3.35 3.55
CA THR A 89 4.91 2.08 4.19
C THR A 89 6.11 1.21 4.55
N GLY A 90 7.31 1.57 4.10
CA GLY A 90 8.41 0.61 4.03
C GLY A 90 8.17 -0.44 2.93
N ILE A 91 8.95 -1.50 2.93
CA ILE A 91 8.87 -2.59 1.97
C ILE A 91 8.12 -3.77 2.58
N GLY A 92 7.13 -4.27 1.84
CA GLY A 92 6.45 -5.52 2.14
C GLY A 92 5.08 -5.36 2.78
N SER A 93 4.28 -6.40 2.62
CA SER A 93 2.89 -6.45 3.04
C SER A 93 2.67 -6.26 4.55
N PRO A 94 3.52 -6.77 5.48
CA PRO A 94 3.30 -6.56 6.90
C PRO A 94 3.30 -5.09 7.34
N SER A 95 4.27 -4.30 6.87
CA SER A 95 4.34 -2.89 7.21
C SER A 95 3.25 -2.07 6.51
N ALA A 96 2.93 -2.41 5.25
CA ALA A 96 1.82 -1.79 4.54
C ALA A 96 0.46 -2.05 5.21
N ALA A 97 0.24 -3.25 5.75
CA ALA A 97 -0.97 -3.59 6.48
C ALA A 97 -1.15 -2.74 7.75
N ILE A 98 -0.08 -2.51 8.52
CA ILE A 98 -0.10 -1.62 9.69
C ILE A 98 -0.51 -0.19 9.26
N ALA A 99 0.06 0.32 8.18
CA ALA A 99 -0.30 1.66 7.69
C ALA A 99 -1.78 1.75 7.29
N VAL A 100 -2.32 0.74 6.59
CA VAL A 100 -3.73 0.71 6.19
C VAL A 100 -4.66 0.69 7.41
N GLU A 101 -4.39 -0.16 8.41
CA GLU A 101 -5.17 -0.25 9.64
C GLU A 101 -5.21 1.09 10.38
N GLU A 102 -4.04 1.65 10.69
CA GLU A 102 -3.93 2.84 11.51
C GLU A 102 -4.43 4.10 10.79
N LEU A 103 -4.23 4.20 9.48
CA LEU A 103 -4.76 5.31 8.68
C LEU A 103 -6.28 5.21 8.50
N ALA A 104 -6.84 4.00 8.39
CA ALA A 104 -8.28 3.79 8.37
C ALA A 104 -8.95 4.28 9.67
N GLU A 105 -8.35 4.01 10.83
CA GLU A 105 -8.79 4.55 12.14
C GLU A 105 -8.69 6.09 12.18
N CYS A 106 -7.83 6.70 11.36
CA CYS A 106 -7.74 8.16 11.22
C CYS A 106 -8.75 8.75 10.23
N GLY A 107 -9.60 7.93 9.61
CA GLY A 107 -10.66 8.37 8.70
C GLY A 107 -10.27 8.35 7.22
N VAL A 108 -9.19 7.68 6.85
CA VAL A 108 -8.84 7.45 5.44
C VAL A 108 -9.80 6.44 4.82
N ASP A 109 -10.33 6.74 3.65
CA ASP A 109 -11.26 5.89 2.92
C ASP A 109 -10.74 5.40 1.56
N ALA A 110 -9.66 6.01 1.05
CA ALA A 110 -9.05 5.62 -0.21
C ALA A 110 -7.51 5.54 -0.11
N PHE A 111 -6.96 4.39 -0.50
CA PHE A 111 -5.52 4.10 -0.47
C PHE A 111 -4.99 3.90 -1.89
N LEU A 112 -4.05 4.73 -2.31
CA LEU A 112 -3.39 4.64 -3.61
C LEU A 112 -1.92 4.26 -3.43
N ARG A 113 -1.58 3.00 -3.67
CA ARG A 113 -0.19 2.58 -3.66
C ARG A 113 0.58 3.21 -4.83
N VAL A 114 1.73 3.81 -4.51
CA VAL A 114 2.64 4.45 -5.47
C VAL A 114 3.97 3.69 -5.45
N GLY A 115 4.19 2.83 -6.44
CA GLY A 115 5.31 1.89 -6.40
C GLY A 115 6.24 1.93 -7.60
N SER A 116 7.26 1.08 -7.51
CA SER A 116 8.04 0.59 -8.64
C SER A 116 7.82 -0.91 -8.77
N CYS A 117 8.01 -1.44 -9.97
CA CYS A 117 7.78 -2.85 -10.22
C CYS A 117 8.75 -3.46 -11.24
N GLY A 118 8.77 -4.79 -11.27
CA GLY A 118 9.43 -5.57 -12.30
C GLY A 118 8.41 -6.16 -13.27
N ALA A 119 8.31 -5.65 -14.47
CA ALA A 119 7.48 -6.21 -15.53
C ALA A 119 7.92 -7.62 -15.91
N ILE A 120 6.97 -8.51 -16.23
CA ILE A 120 7.24 -9.89 -16.68
C ILE A 120 6.71 -10.19 -18.07
N GLN A 121 5.97 -9.26 -18.67
CA GLN A 121 5.51 -9.38 -20.06
C GLN A 121 6.47 -8.62 -21.01
N PRO A 122 6.77 -9.17 -22.19
CA PRO A 122 7.79 -8.62 -23.08
C PRO A 122 7.40 -7.29 -23.74
N GLU A 123 6.11 -7.00 -23.85
CA GLU A 123 5.60 -5.78 -24.48
C GLU A 123 5.74 -4.52 -23.63
N MET A 124 6.08 -4.66 -22.35
CA MET A 124 6.16 -3.55 -21.41
C MET A 124 7.56 -2.96 -21.39
N SER A 125 7.65 -1.65 -21.49
CA SER A 125 8.91 -0.92 -21.46
C SER A 125 9.25 -0.35 -20.08
N VAL A 126 10.52 -0.15 -19.80
CA VAL A 126 10.94 0.59 -18.62
C VAL A 126 10.44 2.04 -18.72
N GLY A 127 9.85 2.52 -17.63
CA GLY A 127 9.18 3.82 -17.57
C GLY A 127 7.67 3.79 -17.83
N ASP A 128 7.12 2.69 -18.37
CA ASP A 128 5.66 2.51 -18.46
C ASP A 128 5.04 2.40 -17.06
N LEU A 129 3.76 2.70 -16.97
CA LEU A 129 2.98 2.51 -15.75
C LEU A 129 2.26 1.16 -15.78
N VAL A 130 2.15 0.53 -14.61
CA VAL A 130 1.23 -0.58 -14.36
C VAL A 130 0.17 -0.14 -13.38
N ILE A 131 -1.08 -0.16 -13.81
CA ILE A 131 -2.26 0.07 -12.98
C ILE A 131 -2.86 -1.28 -12.64
N SER A 132 -2.84 -1.65 -11.37
CA SER A 132 -3.30 -2.95 -10.91
C SER A 132 -4.83 -2.97 -10.84
N SER A 133 -5.49 -3.84 -11.64
CA SER A 133 -6.92 -4.12 -11.51
C SER A 133 -7.21 -5.17 -10.42
N GLY A 134 -6.17 -5.86 -9.97
CA GLY A 134 -6.17 -6.83 -8.90
C GLY A 134 -4.79 -7.43 -8.73
N ALA A 135 -4.62 -8.29 -7.72
CA ALA A 135 -3.33 -8.90 -7.45
C ALA A 135 -3.42 -10.39 -7.11
N VAL A 136 -2.39 -11.13 -7.50
CA VAL A 136 -2.12 -12.47 -6.98
C VAL A 136 -1.49 -12.34 -5.60
N ARG A 137 -2.05 -13.02 -4.62
CA ARG A 137 -1.64 -12.99 -3.21
C ARG A 137 -0.53 -14.04 -2.98
N GLU A 138 0.71 -13.72 -3.37
CA GLU A 138 1.91 -14.52 -3.08
C GLU A 138 2.63 -14.01 -1.81
N GLU A 139 1.91 -13.30 -0.96
CA GLU A 139 2.31 -12.80 0.34
C GLU A 139 1.44 -13.43 1.44
N GLY A 140 1.95 -13.50 2.67
CA GLY A 140 1.25 -14.18 3.76
C GLY A 140 0.45 -13.26 4.68
N THR A 141 0.59 -11.95 4.54
CA THR A 141 -0.03 -10.98 5.47
C THR A 141 -1.54 -10.98 5.36
N SER A 142 -2.07 -10.93 4.13
CA SER A 142 -3.51 -10.91 3.90
C SER A 142 -4.21 -12.20 4.30
N ASP A 143 -3.50 -13.33 4.46
CA ASP A 143 -4.06 -14.59 4.97
C ASP A 143 -4.46 -14.51 6.45
N ALA A 144 -3.90 -13.55 7.19
CA ALA A 144 -4.32 -13.29 8.57
C ALA A 144 -5.68 -12.58 8.65
N TYR A 145 -6.12 -11.93 7.58
CA TYR A 145 -7.36 -11.14 7.52
C TYR A 145 -8.50 -11.86 6.82
N VAL A 146 -8.19 -12.58 5.76
CA VAL A 146 -9.19 -13.26 4.93
C VAL A 146 -8.71 -14.66 4.54
N ARG A 147 -9.64 -15.54 4.18
CA ARG A 147 -9.29 -16.88 3.71
C ARG A 147 -8.56 -16.86 2.36
N GLU A 148 -7.82 -17.92 2.04
CA GLU A 148 -7.02 -18.10 0.82
C GLU A 148 -7.76 -17.74 -0.49
N GLY A 149 -9.01 -18.13 -0.66
CA GLY A 149 -9.76 -17.86 -1.89
C GLY A 149 -10.34 -16.43 -2.01
N TYR A 150 -10.05 -15.52 -1.08
CA TYR A 150 -10.53 -14.14 -1.16
C TYR A 150 -9.71 -13.35 -2.19
N PRO A 151 -10.34 -12.66 -3.17
CA PRO A 151 -9.62 -11.98 -4.22
C PRO A 151 -9.06 -10.61 -3.76
N ALA A 152 -7.81 -10.32 -4.12
CA ALA A 152 -7.25 -8.98 -4.01
C ALA A 152 -7.67 -8.15 -5.24
N VAL A 153 -8.78 -7.43 -5.15
CA VAL A 153 -9.36 -6.64 -6.25
C VAL A 153 -9.18 -5.16 -5.95
N ALA A 154 -8.68 -4.41 -6.94
CA ALA A 154 -8.64 -2.96 -6.82
C ALA A 154 -10.05 -2.36 -6.98
N ASP A 155 -10.31 -1.26 -6.28
CA ASP A 155 -11.57 -0.53 -6.42
C ASP A 155 -11.70 0.06 -7.82
N HIS A 156 -12.89 -0.08 -8.43
CA HIS A 156 -13.11 0.31 -9.83
C HIS A 156 -13.02 1.82 -10.05
N GLU A 157 -13.36 2.66 -9.06
CA GLU A 157 -13.24 4.12 -9.15
C GLU A 157 -11.79 4.54 -9.09
N VAL A 158 -11.01 3.89 -8.20
CA VAL A 158 -9.56 4.13 -8.09
C VAL A 158 -8.86 3.74 -9.39
N VAL A 159 -9.16 2.57 -9.96
CA VAL A 159 -8.59 2.15 -11.26
C VAL A 159 -8.99 3.13 -12.37
N SER A 160 -10.25 3.56 -12.43
CA SER A 160 -10.72 4.51 -13.43
C SER A 160 -10.05 5.88 -13.30
N ALA A 161 -9.85 6.37 -12.08
CA ALA A 161 -9.15 7.61 -11.81
C ALA A 161 -7.67 7.54 -12.21
N LEU A 162 -6.98 6.43 -11.90
CA LEU A 162 -5.59 6.20 -12.30
C LEU A 162 -5.43 6.13 -13.82
N VAL A 163 -6.33 5.45 -14.53
CA VAL A 163 -6.35 5.39 -15.99
C VAL A 163 -6.56 6.80 -16.57
N ALA A 164 -7.56 7.52 -16.10
CA ALA A 164 -7.84 8.88 -16.58
C ALA A 164 -6.68 9.86 -16.30
N ALA A 165 -5.97 9.66 -15.19
CA ALA A 165 -4.78 10.45 -14.85
C ALA A 165 -3.62 10.13 -15.80
N ALA A 166 -3.32 8.85 -16.04
CA ALA A 166 -2.26 8.43 -16.96
C ALA A 166 -2.51 8.95 -18.40
N GLU A 167 -3.78 8.86 -18.87
CA GLU A 167 -4.17 9.40 -20.17
C GLU A 167 -3.99 10.94 -20.28
N ARG A 168 -4.37 11.69 -19.22
CA ARG A 168 -4.20 13.16 -19.20
C ARG A 168 -2.74 13.59 -19.15
N LEU A 169 -1.88 12.77 -18.54
CA LEU A 169 -0.43 13.00 -18.46
C LEU A 169 0.32 12.46 -19.70
N GLU A 170 -0.40 11.82 -20.62
CA GLU A 170 0.15 11.19 -21.82
C GLU A 170 1.24 10.16 -21.52
N TYR A 171 1.07 9.39 -20.41
CA TYR A 171 1.97 8.31 -20.06
C TYR A 171 1.48 6.97 -20.61
N GLU A 172 2.40 6.18 -21.15
CA GLU A 172 2.13 4.79 -21.52
C GLU A 172 1.83 3.97 -20.27
N TYR A 173 0.72 3.21 -20.31
CA TYR A 173 0.27 2.42 -19.18
C TYR A 173 -0.32 1.07 -19.58
N HIS A 174 -0.28 0.13 -18.65
CA HIS A 174 -0.88 -1.19 -18.77
C HIS A 174 -1.81 -1.44 -17.58
N VAL A 175 -3.03 -1.86 -17.84
CA VAL A 175 -3.97 -2.30 -16.80
C VAL A 175 -3.96 -3.81 -16.73
N GLY A 176 -3.83 -4.38 -15.52
CA GLY A 176 -3.87 -5.83 -15.37
C GLY A 176 -3.56 -6.34 -13.97
N ILE A 177 -3.31 -7.62 -13.88
CA ILE A 177 -3.03 -8.30 -12.62
C ILE A 177 -1.56 -8.14 -12.24
N THR A 178 -1.31 -7.77 -11.02
CA THR A 178 0.01 -7.68 -10.36
C THR A 178 0.24 -8.95 -9.52
N ALA A 179 1.47 -9.33 -9.24
CA ALA A 179 1.78 -10.34 -8.22
C ALA A 179 2.53 -9.68 -7.06
N SER A 180 1.97 -9.75 -5.86
CA SER A 180 2.60 -9.26 -4.64
C SER A 180 3.25 -10.41 -3.87
N THR A 181 4.54 -10.26 -3.55
CA THR A 181 5.33 -11.32 -2.90
C THR A 181 6.04 -10.79 -1.66
N ASP A 182 6.27 -11.65 -0.66
CA ASP A 182 7.04 -11.31 0.55
C ASP A 182 8.56 -11.42 0.37
N SER A 183 9.04 -11.86 -0.80
CA SER A 183 10.46 -12.01 -1.07
C SER A 183 10.85 -11.44 -2.42
N PHE A 184 11.69 -10.40 -2.40
CA PHE A 184 12.24 -9.79 -3.61
C PHE A 184 13.11 -10.76 -4.44
N PHE A 185 13.82 -11.70 -3.77
CA PHE A 185 14.68 -12.69 -4.46
C PHE A 185 13.91 -13.96 -4.79
N ALA A 186 13.85 -14.89 -3.87
CA ALA A 186 13.30 -16.22 -4.11
C ALA A 186 11.81 -16.22 -4.49
N GLY A 187 10.99 -15.37 -3.86
CA GLY A 187 9.56 -15.22 -4.15
C GLY A 187 9.27 -14.62 -5.52
N GLN A 188 10.24 -13.92 -6.12
CA GLN A 188 10.12 -13.39 -7.48
C GLN A 188 10.97 -14.18 -8.50
N GLY A 189 11.45 -15.37 -8.15
CA GLY A 189 12.27 -16.19 -9.04
C GLY A 189 13.63 -15.56 -9.36
N ARG A 190 14.23 -14.82 -8.42
CA ARG A 190 15.59 -14.26 -8.51
C ARG A 190 16.54 -15.08 -7.66
N ALA A 191 17.69 -15.42 -8.21
CA ALA A 191 18.75 -16.06 -7.43
C ALA A 191 19.22 -15.10 -6.32
N GLY A 192 19.27 -15.62 -5.09
CA GLY A 192 19.77 -14.92 -3.92
C GLY A 192 21.26 -15.17 -3.65
N PHE A 193 21.62 -15.16 -2.36
CA PHE A 193 22.99 -15.37 -1.89
C PHE A 193 23.55 -16.70 -2.45
N GLU A 194 24.77 -16.66 -2.99
CA GLU A 194 25.47 -17.80 -3.63
C GLU A 194 24.64 -18.53 -4.70
N GLY A 195 23.71 -17.85 -5.36
CA GLY A 195 22.88 -18.44 -6.41
C GLY A 195 21.70 -19.25 -5.90
N TYR A 196 21.39 -19.20 -4.60
CA TYR A 196 20.24 -19.92 -4.04
C TYR A 196 18.94 -19.50 -4.69
N LEU A 197 18.26 -20.43 -5.33
CA LEU A 197 16.93 -20.27 -5.91
C LEU A 197 16.16 -21.58 -5.77
N PRO A 198 15.09 -21.64 -4.97
CA PRO A 198 14.27 -22.84 -4.87
C PRO A 198 13.50 -23.08 -6.18
N GLU A 199 13.29 -24.34 -6.53
CA GLU A 199 12.62 -24.77 -7.76
C GLU A 199 11.25 -24.07 -7.94
N ARG A 200 10.46 -23.91 -6.86
CA ARG A 200 9.18 -23.22 -6.88
C ARG A 200 9.29 -21.76 -7.35
N GLY A 201 10.38 -21.07 -7.06
CA GLY A 201 10.56 -19.67 -7.47
C GLY A 201 10.72 -19.54 -8.99
N THR A 202 11.40 -20.47 -9.64
CA THR A 202 11.50 -20.51 -11.10
C THR A 202 10.16 -20.88 -11.74
N ALA A 203 9.46 -21.87 -11.18
CA ALA A 203 8.14 -22.30 -11.66
C ALA A 203 7.11 -21.18 -11.55
N LEU A 204 7.10 -20.44 -10.44
CA LEU A 204 6.16 -19.33 -10.21
C LEU A 204 6.28 -18.24 -11.26
N LEU A 205 7.50 -17.83 -11.62
CA LEU A 205 7.71 -16.82 -12.65
C LEU A 205 7.09 -17.22 -13.99
N GLU A 206 7.34 -18.45 -14.44
CA GLU A 206 6.82 -18.95 -15.72
C GLU A 206 5.29 -19.13 -15.67
N GLU A 207 4.75 -19.57 -14.55
CA GLU A 207 3.30 -19.70 -14.33
C GLU A 207 2.61 -18.34 -14.41
N LEU A 208 3.07 -17.34 -13.66
CA LEU A 208 2.50 -16.00 -13.64
C LEU A 208 2.63 -15.32 -15.01
N LYS A 209 3.74 -15.53 -15.69
CA LYS A 209 3.94 -15.04 -17.06
C LYS A 209 2.94 -15.66 -18.03
N ALA A 210 2.74 -16.98 -17.97
CA ALA A 210 1.76 -17.68 -18.79
C ALA A 210 0.32 -17.28 -18.46
N ALA A 211 0.04 -16.93 -17.21
CA ALA A 211 -1.25 -16.39 -16.75
C ALA A 211 -1.46 -14.90 -17.08
N ASN A 212 -0.57 -14.28 -17.87
CA ASN A 212 -0.64 -12.86 -18.27
C ASN A 212 -0.61 -11.87 -17.09
N VAL A 213 0.00 -12.25 -15.97
CA VAL A 213 0.30 -11.31 -14.89
C VAL A 213 1.33 -10.29 -15.41
N LYS A 214 1.15 -9.01 -15.07
CA LYS A 214 1.93 -7.93 -15.67
C LYS A 214 3.28 -7.73 -15.00
N ASN A 215 3.32 -7.78 -13.68
CA ASN A 215 4.51 -7.39 -12.90
C ASN A 215 4.55 -8.04 -11.53
N PHE A 216 5.73 -7.96 -10.91
CA PHE A 216 5.94 -8.18 -9.48
C PHE A 216 6.10 -6.86 -8.73
N GLU A 217 5.55 -6.80 -7.54
CA GLU A 217 5.82 -5.83 -6.48
C GLU A 217 5.56 -6.51 -5.11
N MET A 218 5.37 -5.79 -3.99
CA MET A 218 5.39 -6.45 -2.69
C MET A 218 4.23 -6.06 -1.74
N GLU A 219 3.28 -5.18 -2.12
CA GLU A 219 2.29 -4.62 -1.18
C GLU A 219 0.84 -4.53 -1.71
N ALA A 220 0.65 -4.44 -3.03
CA ALA A 220 -0.66 -4.19 -3.64
C ALA A 220 -1.74 -5.21 -3.22
N ALA A 221 -1.37 -6.50 -3.10
CA ALA A 221 -2.33 -7.53 -2.68
C ALA A 221 -2.83 -7.31 -1.26
N ALA A 222 -1.94 -7.02 -0.32
CA ALA A 222 -2.33 -6.75 1.07
C ALA A 222 -3.17 -5.48 1.16
N ILE A 223 -2.72 -4.36 0.57
CA ILE A 223 -3.43 -3.08 0.61
C ILE A 223 -4.86 -3.22 0.06
N THR A 224 -5.03 -3.82 -1.14
CA THR A 224 -6.35 -3.97 -1.75
C THR A 224 -7.22 -4.97 -1.00
N THR A 225 -6.65 -6.04 -0.46
CA THR A 225 -7.39 -7.03 0.32
C THR A 225 -7.93 -6.45 1.62
N LEU A 226 -7.10 -5.73 2.37
CA LEU A 226 -7.49 -5.10 3.64
C LEU A 226 -8.54 -4.01 3.40
N ALA A 227 -8.30 -3.12 2.43
CA ALA A 227 -9.27 -2.08 2.09
C ALA A 227 -10.64 -2.68 1.75
N ASN A 228 -10.69 -3.73 0.91
CA ASN A 228 -11.94 -4.43 0.62
C ASN A 228 -12.60 -5.04 1.86
N ALA A 229 -11.81 -5.66 2.75
CA ALA A 229 -12.33 -6.26 3.98
C ALA A 229 -12.93 -5.21 4.93
N PHE A 230 -12.40 -3.99 4.91
CA PHE A 230 -12.87 -2.86 5.71
C PHE A 230 -13.96 -2.02 5.04
N GLY A 231 -14.32 -2.32 3.79
CA GLY A 231 -15.29 -1.54 3.02
C GLY A 231 -14.74 -0.22 2.51
N LEU A 232 -13.41 -0.14 2.34
CA LEU A 232 -12.66 1.02 1.87
C LEU A 232 -12.19 0.83 0.42
N ARG A 233 -11.72 1.89 -0.21
CA ARG A 233 -11.24 1.87 -1.60
C ARG A 233 -9.72 1.73 -1.65
N ALA A 234 -9.21 0.92 -2.57
CA ALA A 234 -7.77 0.90 -2.83
C ALA A 234 -7.44 0.54 -4.28
N GLY A 235 -6.28 1.00 -4.72
CA GLY A 235 -5.66 0.64 -5.99
C GLY A 235 -4.16 0.86 -5.97
N ALA A 236 -3.49 0.50 -7.07
CA ALA A 236 -2.05 0.64 -7.16
C ALA A 236 -1.62 1.09 -8.55
N VAL A 237 -0.62 1.97 -8.58
CA VAL A 237 0.12 2.34 -9.78
C VAL A 237 1.61 2.20 -9.52
N CYS A 238 2.32 1.51 -10.41
CA CYS A 238 3.75 1.30 -10.30
C CYS A 238 4.44 1.71 -11.60
N THR A 239 5.61 2.36 -11.50
CA THR A 239 6.49 2.55 -12.65
C THR A 239 7.33 1.30 -12.88
N VAL A 240 7.45 0.85 -14.11
CA VAL A 240 8.32 -0.28 -14.49
C VAL A 240 9.78 0.18 -14.42
N TYR A 241 10.55 -0.37 -13.46
CA TYR A 241 11.99 -0.14 -13.33
C TYR A 241 12.81 -1.23 -14.01
N ALA A 242 12.25 -2.43 -14.13
CA ALA A 242 12.90 -3.54 -14.78
C ALA A 242 11.89 -4.32 -15.62
N ASN A 243 12.29 -4.76 -16.82
CA ASN A 243 11.59 -5.81 -17.52
C ASN A 243 12.38 -7.11 -17.43
N ARG A 244 11.84 -8.10 -16.74
CA ARG A 244 12.51 -9.36 -16.44
C ARG A 244 12.58 -10.33 -17.63
N THR A 245 11.81 -10.04 -18.66
CA THR A 245 11.81 -10.81 -19.91
C THR A 245 12.85 -10.27 -20.89
N THR A 246 12.99 -8.94 -21.01
CA THR A 246 13.95 -8.29 -21.91
C THR A 246 15.31 -8.06 -21.27
N GLY A 247 15.39 -8.07 -19.92
CA GLY A 247 16.61 -7.78 -19.15
C GLY A 247 16.90 -6.27 -19.00
N GLU A 248 16.00 -5.39 -19.41
CA GLU A 248 16.16 -3.96 -19.22
C GLU A 248 16.00 -3.56 -17.76
N PHE A 249 16.81 -2.59 -17.32
CA PHE A 249 16.74 -1.98 -15.99
C PHE A 249 17.11 -0.51 -16.05
N ARG A 250 16.25 0.38 -15.54
CA ARG A 250 16.48 1.81 -15.33
C ARG A 250 15.59 2.30 -14.21
N THR A 251 16.00 3.31 -13.48
CA THR A 251 15.21 3.99 -12.45
C THR A 251 14.59 5.30 -12.95
N GLU A 252 14.72 5.60 -14.23
CA GLU A 252 14.12 6.78 -14.86
C GLU A 252 12.60 6.69 -14.87
N GLY A 253 11.92 7.83 -14.68
CA GLY A 253 10.44 7.91 -14.64
C GLY A 253 9.83 7.62 -13.28
N GLU A 254 10.60 7.70 -12.21
CA GLU A 254 10.12 7.50 -10.83
C GLU A 254 8.95 8.43 -10.47
N SER A 255 8.96 9.67 -10.95
CA SER A 255 7.90 10.65 -10.72
C SER A 255 6.57 10.29 -11.38
N ARG A 256 6.56 9.49 -12.45
CA ARG A 256 5.33 9.20 -13.23
C ARG A 256 4.23 8.57 -12.40
N ALA A 257 4.58 7.58 -11.56
CA ALA A 257 3.58 6.98 -10.66
C ALA A 257 3.09 7.99 -9.61
N ALA A 258 3.97 8.87 -9.11
CA ALA A 258 3.63 9.92 -8.15
C ALA A 258 2.69 10.97 -8.76
N GLU A 259 3.00 11.45 -9.95
CA GLU A 259 2.18 12.41 -10.71
C GLU A 259 0.80 11.81 -11.03
N THR A 260 0.78 10.56 -11.53
CA THR A 260 -0.45 9.84 -11.85
C THR A 260 -1.32 9.64 -10.61
N ALA A 261 -0.74 9.23 -9.48
CA ALA A 261 -1.50 9.01 -8.24
C ALA A 261 -2.02 10.32 -7.64
N SER A 262 -1.23 11.41 -7.67
CA SER A 262 -1.67 12.74 -7.20
C SER A 262 -2.84 13.26 -8.02
N LEU A 263 -2.76 13.16 -9.36
CA LEU A 263 -3.88 13.54 -10.23
C LEU A 263 -5.09 12.61 -10.05
N ALA A 264 -4.88 11.30 -9.85
CA ALA A 264 -5.97 10.36 -9.59
C ALA A 264 -6.70 10.66 -8.28
N ALA A 265 -5.98 11.04 -7.22
CA ALA A 265 -6.58 11.47 -5.95
C ALA A 265 -7.47 12.70 -6.14
N LYS A 266 -7.03 13.70 -6.94
CA LYS A 266 -7.86 14.84 -7.33
C LYS A 266 -9.12 14.41 -8.10
N LEU A 267 -9.00 13.47 -9.03
CA LEU A 267 -10.15 12.98 -9.79
C LEU A 267 -11.15 12.24 -8.91
N LEU A 268 -10.68 11.44 -7.93
CA LEU A 268 -11.53 10.78 -6.94
C LEU A 268 -12.28 11.79 -6.10
N ALA A 269 -11.64 12.85 -5.61
CA ALA A 269 -12.30 13.92 -4.86
C ALA A 269 -13.43 14.57 -5.68
N CYS A 270 -13.19 14.83 -6.97
CA CYS A 270 -14.24 15.35 -7.86
C CYS A 270 -15.41 14.36 -8.07
N MET A 271 -15.13 13.05 -8.14
CA MET A 271 -16.17 12.01 -8.24
C MET A 271 -17.02 11.97 -6.98
N ASP A 272 -16.42 12.11 -5.80
CA ASP A 272 -17.12 12.09 -4.52
C ASP A 272 -18.00 13.32 -4.32
N GLU A 273 -17.56 14.51 -4.75
CA GLU A 273 -18.37 15.72 -4.75
C GLU A 273 -19.67 15.62 -5.60
N VAL A 274 -19.64 14.83 -6.68
CA VAL A 274 -20.79 14.63 -7.57
C VAL A 274 -21.81 13.65 -6.97
N LYS A 275 -21.40 12.76 -6.04
CA LYS A 275 -22.27 11.78 -5.38
C LYS A 275 -23.11 12.37 -4.23
N HIS A 276 -22.71 13.51 -3.73
CA HIS A 276 -23.35 14.24 -2.62
C HIS A 276 -24.06 15.49 -3.09
#